data_9ad5bdb5e81c81a336b08bf8b6406dc2
#
_entry.id   9ad5bdb5e81c81a336b08bf8b6406dc2
#
_cell.length_a   1.000
_cell.length_b   1.000
_cell.length_c   1.000
_cell.angle_alpha   90.00
_cell.angle_beta   90.00
_cell.angle_gamma   90.00
#
_symmetry.space_group_name_H-M   'P 1'
#
loop_
_entity.id
_entity.type
_entity.pdbx_description
1 polymer ?
#
loop_
_entity_poly.entity_id
_entity_poly.type
_entity_poly.pdbx_seq_one_letter_code
_entity_poly.pdbx_strand_id
1 'polypeptide(L)' 'MVTTLQEALPTGKPVQLRYQPEKAPATVRVVQPLEVYYERGHGYLRAFCHLRQEERHFRLDRIAELTVLHEG' A
#
# COMPACT_ATOMS: atom_id res chain seq x y z
N MET A 1 1.89 10.53 2.70
CA MET A 1 1.74 9.07 2.46
C MET A 1 2.27 8.22 3.61
N VAL A 2 3.51 8.42 4.01
CA VAL A 2 4.09 7.63 5.12
C VAL A 2 3.30 7.81 6.41
N THR A 3 2.86 9.04 6.72
CA THR A 3 2.03 9.32 7.89
C THR A 3 0.72 8.52 7.84
N THR A 4 0.07 8.47 6.66
CA THR A 4 -1.16 7.72 6.48
C THR A 4 -0.94 6.23 6.74
N LEU A 5 0.16 5.67 6.24
CA LEU A 5 0.51 4.27 6.48
C LEU A 5 0.82 4.01 7.94
N GLN A 6 1.52 4.94 8.62
CA GLN A 6 1.82 4.80 10.04
C GLN A 6 0.55 4.80 10.89
N GLU A 7 -0.48 5.52 10.48
CA GLU A 7 -1.77 5.50 11.15
C GLU A 7 -2.54 4.20 10.87
N ALA A 8 -2.47 3.69 9.65
CA ALA A 8 -3.19 2.49 9.25
C ALA A 8 -2.60 1.21 9.84
N LEU A 9 -1.27 1.11 9.92
CA LEU A 9 -0.59 -0.10 10.38
C LEU A 9 -1.04 -0.57 11.76
N PRO A 10 -1.03 0.30 12.80
CA PRO A 10 -1.41 -0.16 14.13
C PRO A 10 -2.90 -0.43 14.30
N THR A 11 -3.76 0.12 13.45
CA THR A 11 -5.20 -0.06 13.55
C THR A 11 -5.70 -1.26 12.75
N GLY A 12 -4.87 -1.81 11.87
CA GLY A 12 -5.27 -2.91 11.01
C GLY A 12 -6.29 -2.54 9.95
N LYS A 13 -6.48 -1.26 9.69
CA LYS A 13 -7.45 -0.82 8.69
C LYS A 13 -6.92 -1.03 7.27
N PRO A 14 -7.78 -1.44 6.34
CA PRO A 14 -7.35 -1.55 4.94
C PRO A 14 -7.14 -0.17 4.34
N VAL A 15 -6.31 -0.13 3.31
CA VAL A 15 -6.09 1.09 2.52
C VAL A 15 -6.40 0.82 1.07
N GLN A 16 -6.91 1.86 0.40
CA GLN A 16 -7.05 1.87 -1.04
C GLN A 16 -5.87 2.64 -1.60
N LEU A 17 -5.14 2.03 -2.51
CA LEU A 17 -4.01 2.68 -3.14
C LEU A 17 -4.15 2.65 -4.65
N ARG A 18 -3.60 3.68 -5.28
CA ARG A 18 -3.46 3.76 -6.72
C ARG A 18 -1.99 3.58 -7.04
N TYR A 19 -1.68 2.46 -7.67
CA TYR A 19 -0.31 2.11 -7.98
C TYR A 19 -0.01 2.41 -9.44
N GLN A 20 1.10 3.10 -9.68
CA GLN A 20 1.53 3.50 -11.01
C GLN A 20 2.85 2.79 -11.35
N PRO A 21 2.80 1.59 -11.95
CA PRO A 21 4.01 0.90 -12.38
C PRO A 21 4.73 1.68 -13.46
N GLU A 22 6.02 1.43 -13.63
CA GLU A 22 6.83 2.16 -14.59
C GLU A 22 6.36 1.96 -16.03
N LYS A 23 5.98 0.73 -16.40
CA LYS A 23 5.67 0.39 -17.78
C LYS A 23 4.29 -0.26 -17.94
N ALA A 24 3.38 0.03 -17.05
CA ALA A 24 2.03 -0.54 -17.11
C ALA A 24 1.01 0.51 -16.67
N PRO A 25 -0.28 0.33 -17.01
CA PRO A 25 -1.31 1.25 -16.57
C PRO A 25 -1.45 1.26 -15.05
N ALA A 26 -1.90 2.40 -14.52
CA ALA A 26 -2.19 2.51 -13.09
C ALA A 26 -3.28 1.53 -12.68
N THR A 27 -3.17 0.97 -11.49
CA THR A 27 -4.17 0.07 -10.92
C THR A 27 -4.60 0.56 -9.56
N VAL A 28 -5.87 0.37 -9.23
CA VAL A 28 -6.41 0.67 -7.90
C VAL A 28 -6.57 -0.64 -7.15
N ARG A 29 -6.05 -0.69 -5.92
CA ARG A 29 -6.08 -1.90 -5.10
C ARG A 29 -6.47 -1.56 -3.67
N VAL A 30 -7.22 -2.46 -3.05
CA VAL A 30 -7.50 -2.40 -1.62
C VAL A 30 -6.67 -3.49 -0.96
N VAL A 31 -5.82 -3.08 -0.03
CA VAL A 31 -4.87 -4.00 0.61
C VAL A 31 -4.83 -3.74 2.12
N GLN A 32 -4.38 -4.75 2.85
CA GLN A 32 -4.15 -4.65 4.29
C GLN A 32 -2.66 -4.39 4.50
N PRO A 33 -2.27 -3.18 4.96
CA PRO A 33 -0.86 -2.89 5.21
C PRO A 33 -0.29 -3.79 6.31
N LEU A 34 0.90 -4.33 6.08
CA LEU A 34 1.58 -5.18 7.05
C LEU A 34 2.85 -4.53 7.57
N GLU A 35 3.64 -3.92 6.68
CA GLU A 35 4.93 -3.36 7.06
C GLU A 35 5.39 -2.34 6.03
N VAL A 36 6.06 -1.30 6.51
CA VAL A 36 6.82 -0.39 5.64
C VAL A 36 8.30 -0.65 5.93
N TYR A 37 9.08 -0.85 4.89
CA TYR A 37 10.50 -1.10 5.04
C TYR A 37 11.29 -0.38 3.95
N TYR A 38 12.61 -0.26 4.16
CA TYR A 38 13.49 0.41 3.21
C TYR A 38 14.60 -0.55 2.81
N GLU A 39 14.89 -0.58 1.52
CA GLU A 39 15.92 -1.44 0.96
C GLU A 39 16.55 -0.73 -0.23
N ARG A 40 17.88 -0.68 -0.25
CA ARG A 40 18.64 -0.07 -1.34
C ARG A 40 18.21 1.35 -1.67
N GLY A 41 17.87 2.13 -0.65
CA GLY A 41 17.48 3.52 -0.81
C GLY A 41 16.03 3.74 -1.25
N HIS A 42 15.23 2.69 -1.34
CA HIS A 42 13.82 2.80 -1.70
C HIS A 42 12.92 2.33 -0.56
N GLY A 43 11.80 3.02 -0.41
CA GLY A 43 10.76 2.61 0.53
C GLY A 43 9.77 1.66 -0.12
N TYR A 44 9.33 0.66 0.65
CA TYR A 44 8.37 -0.35 0.18
C TYR A 44 7.27 -0.54 1.20
N LEU A 45 6.08 -0.85 0.70
CA LEU A 45 4.96 -1.29 1.50
C LEU A 45 4.75 -2.78 1.25
N ARG A 46 4.82 -3.57 2.31
CA ARG A 46 4.39 -4.97 2.27
C ARG A 46 2.94 -5.01 2.74
N ALA A 47 2.07 -5.58 1.93
CA ALA A 47 0.64 -5.59 2.21
C ALA A 47 0.01 -6.89 1.72
N PHE A 48 -1.10 -7.27 2.35
CA PHE A 48 -1.87 -8.43 1.93
C PHE A 48 -3.01 -7.98 1.01
N CYS A 49 -3.04 -8.54 -0.20
CA CYS A 49 -4.08 -8.28 -1.17
C CYS A 49 -5.19 -9.32 -1.02
N HIS A 50 -6.36 -8.90 -0.51
CA HIS A 50 -7.47 -9.81 -0.27
C HIS A 50 -8.04 -10.40 -1.56
N LEU A 51 -8.02 -9.63 -2.64
CA LEU A 51 -8.52 -10.11 -3.92
C LEU A 51 -7.71 -11.28 -4.46
N ARG A 52 -6.38 -11.20 -4.32
CA ARG A 52 -5.46 -12.25 -4.80
C ARG A 52 -5.12 -13.28 -3.72
N GLN A 53 -5.48 -13.00 -2.45
CA GLN A 53 -5.15 -13.86 -1.32
C GLN A 53 -3.64 -14.09 -1.18
N GLU A 54 -2.86 -13.02 -1.40
CA GLU A 54 -1.40 -13.11 -1.32
C GLU A 54 -0.78 -11.81 -0.85
N GLU A 55 0.44 -11.87 -0.35
CA GLU A 55 1.22 -10.68 -0.01
C GLU A 55 1.76 -10.03 -1.27
N ARG A 56 1.78 -8.70 -1.27
CA ARG A 56 2.32 -7.90 -2.36
C ARG A 56 3.26 -6.86 -1.79
N HIS A 57 4.23 -6.46 -2.59
CA HIS A 57 5.18 -5.39 -2.26
C HIS A 57 5.00 -4.25 -3.24
N PHE A 58 4.88 -3.04 -2.71
CA PHE A 58 4.69 -1.84 -3.53
C PHE A 58 5.79 -0.84 -3.21
N ARG A 59 6.40 -0.25 -4.24
CA ARG A 59 7.33 0.86 -4.04
C ARG A 59 6.52 2.10 -3.64
N LEU A 60 6.94 2.76 -2.56
CA LEU A 60 6.21 3.93 -2.08
C LEU A 60 6.22 5.06 -3.11
N ASP A 61 7.31 5.23 -3.86
CA ASP A 61 7.42 6.27 -4.88
C ASP A 61 6.53 6.04 -6.10
N ARG A 62 5.93 4.86 -6.23
CA ARG A 62 4.99 4.53 -7.30
C ARG A 62 3.54 4.51 -6.85
N ILE A 63 3.29 4.77 -5.59
CA ILE A 63 1.93 4.93 -5.07
C ILE A 63 1.51 6.38 -5.30
N ALA A 64 0.57 6.60 -6.24
CA ALA A 64 0.10 7.93 -6.57
C ALA A 64 -0.89 8.46 -5.54
N GLU A 65 -1.73 7.60 -4.99
CA GLU A 65 -2.73 7.97 -3.97
C GLU A 65 -2.85 6.85 -2.95
N LEU A 66 -3.12 7.23 -1.71
CA LEU A 66 -3.33 6.28 -0.63
C LEU A 66 -4.42 6.85 0.29
N THR A 67 -5.45 6.04 0.53
CA THR A 67 -6.59 6.44 1.37
C THR A 67 -6.88 5.33 2.36
N VAL A 68 -6.94 5.67 3.64
CA VAL A 68 -7.36 4.72 4.68
C VAL A 68 -8.87 4.53 4.57
N LEU A 69 -9.32 3.29 4.51
CA LEU A 69 -10.73 2.97 4.46
C LEU A 69 -11.26 2.80 5.88
N HIS A 70 -12.32 3.53 6.21
CA HIS A 70 -12.97 3.44 7.50
C HIS A 70 -14.24 2.63 7.34
N GLU A 71 -14.44 1.68 8.23
CA GLU A 71 -15.71 0.97 8.29
C GLU A 71 -16.75 1.95 8.85
N GLY A 72 -17.72 2.13 8.05
CA GLY A 72 -18.71 3.09 8.22
C GLY A 72 -19.71 3.09 9.21
#